data_46b444e29cab94553518ef9519b20c7b
#
_entry.id   46b444e29cab94553518ef9519b20c7b
#
_cell.length_a   1.000
_cell.length_b   1.000
_cell.length_c   1.000
_cell.angle_alpha   90.00
_cell.angle_beta   90.00
_cell.angle_gamma   90.00
#
_symmetry.space_group_name_H-M   'P 1'
#
loop_
_entity.id
_entity.type
_entity.pdbx_description
1 polymer ?
#
loop_
_entity_poly.entity_id
_entity_poly.type
_entity_poly.pdbx_seq_one_letter_code
_entity_poly.pdbx_strand_id
1 'polypeptide(L)'
;MKNESSQDPLTVLGRAKGYSKQEIIQTLPRHSQFNPQILQKIKEAPDVVFRNLGKLFARKIIKMMREISREAYRAKQFTRTEINDRGVLYGVVLLKHRVIDLVLNYFHARWPECIICLYNEHT
;
A
#
# COMPACT_ATOMS: atom_id res chain seq x y z
N MET A 1 -6.81 3.95 23.28
CA MET A 1 -7.15 4.17 23.21
C MET A 1 -7.21 4.21 22.78
N LYS A 2 -6.75 3.98 22.68
CA LYS A 2 -6.98 4.08 22.40
C LYS A 2 -6.82 4.04 21.92
N ASN A 3 -6.43 3.69 21.98
CA ASN A 3 -6.63 3.73 21.62
C ASN A 3 -6.39 3.72 21.18
N GLU A 4 -6.03 3.43 21.08
CA GLU A 4 -6.17 3.57 20.89
C GLU A 4 -5.86 3.74 20.67
N SER A 5 -5.47 3.55 20.78
CA SER A 5 -5.42 3.81 20.71
C SER A 5 -5.18 4.01 20.41
N SER A 6 -4.93 3.96 20.54
CA SER A 6 -4.88 4.33 20.36
C SER A 6 -4.76 4.62 20.04
N GLN A 7 -4.63 4.51 20.08
CA GLN A 7 -4.62 5.08 19.66
C GLN A 7 -4.47 6.05 19.70
N ASP A 8 -4.01 5.56 20.22
CA ASP A 8 -3.41 6.83 20.03
C ASP A 8 -4.05 7.59 18.89
N PRO A 9 -4.62 8.68 19.21
CA PRO A 9 -5.26 9.42 18.14
C PRO A 9 -4.25 9.97 17.18
N LEU A 10 -3.08 10.26 17.64
CA LEU A 10 -2.06 10.64 16.74
C LEU A 10 -1.64 9.46 15.92
N THR A 11 -1.74 8.30 16.47
CA THR A 11 -1.48 7.11 15.75
C THR A 11 -2.53 6.94 14.70
N VAL A 12 -3.76 7.17 15.04
CA VAL A 12 -4.84 7.06 14.12
C VAL A 12 -4.87 8.25 13.22
N LEU A 13 -4.84 9.38 13.81
CA LEU A 13 -4.77 10.57 13.05
C LEU A 13 -3.42 10.67 12.46
N GLY A 14 -2.45 10.26 13.21
CA GLY A 14 -1.15 10.14 12.72
C GLY A 14 -1.11 9.15 11.60
N ARG A 15 -1.89 8.12 11.65
CA ARG A 15 -2.04 7.25 10.53
C ARG A 15 -2.77 7.91 9.43
N ALA A 16 -3.73 8.71 9.75
CA ALA A 16 -4.42 9.46 8.75
C ALA A 16 -3.55 10.55 8.19
N LYS A 17 -2.72 11.13 9.02
CA LYS A 17 -1.86 12.22 8.63
C LYS A 17 -0.44 11.81 8.36
N GLY A 18 -0.05 10.66 8.89
CA GLY A 18 1.32 10.25 8.73
C GLY A 18 1.47 8.80 9.00
N TYR A 19 2.51 8.27 8.48
CA TYR A 19 2.90 6.89 8.65
C TYR A 19 4.14 6.87 9.52
N SER A 20 4.38 5.76 10.19
CA SER A 20 5.64 5.60 10.88
C SER A 20 6.75 5.52 9.85
N LYS A 21 7.94 5.87 10.26
CA LYS A 21 9.10 5.79 9.39
C LYS A 21 9.30 4.36 8.89
N GLN A 22 9.05 3.40 9.76
CA GLN A 22 9.17 1.99 9.41
C GLN A 22 8.19 1.59 8.31
N GLU A 23 6.94 2.04 8.44
CA GLU A 23 5.94 1.76 7.41
C GLU A 23 6.34 2.35 6.06
N ILE A 24 6.88 3.56 6.09
CA ILE A 24 7.30 4.23 4.86
C ILE A 24 8.44 3.48 4.21
N ILE A 25 9.44 3.09 5.00
CA ILE A 25 10.60 2.38 4.47
C ILE A 25 10.17 1.06 3.82
N GLN A 26 9.20 0.39 4.41
CA GLN A 26 8.75 -0.90 3.89
C GLN A 26 7.82 -0.77 2.68
N THR A 27 7.05 0.28 2.60
CA THR A 27 5.98 0.39 1.62
C THR A 27 6.33 1.27 0.42
N LEU A 28 7.07 2.33 0.65
CA LEU A 28 7.33 3.31 -0.39
C LEU A 28 7.99 2.74 -1.64
N PRO A 29 8.87 1.71 -1.54
CA PRO A 29 9.45 1.12 -2.75
C PRO A 29 8.44 0.53 -3.72
N ARG A 30 7.20 0.35 -3.30
CA ARG A 30 6.14 -0.13 -4.20
C ARG A 30 5.68 0.95 -5.18
N HIS A 31 5.97 2.21 -4.89
CA HIS A 31 5.52 3.31 -5.75
C HIS A 31 6.25 3.29 -7.09
N SER A 32 5.52 3.54 -8.17
CA SER A 32 6.08 3.50 -9.51
C SER A 32 7.18 4.54 -9.73
N GLN A 33 7.12 5.63 -8.98
CA GLN A 33 8.11 6.71 -9.10
C GLN A 33 9.14 6.70 -7.97
N PHE A 34 9.24 5.58 -7.27
CA PHE A 34 10.21 5.44 -6.20
C PHE A 34 11.63 5.47 -6.75
N ASN A 35 12.53 6.12 -6.01
CA ASN A 35 13.96 5.99 -6.27
C ASN A 35 14.73 5.88 -4.94
N PRO A 36 15.92 5.25 -4.96
CA PRO A 36 16.68 5.00 -3.72
C PRO A 36 17.10 6.27 -2.98
N GLN A 37 17.24 7.38 -3.67
CA GLN A 37 17.63 8.62 -3.02
C GLN A 37 16.55 9.12 -2.08
N ILE A 38 15.28 8.89 -2.43
CA ILE A 38 14.16 9.23 -1.56
C ILE A 38 14.27 8.40 -0.28
N LEU A 39 14.57 7.12 -0.41
CA LEU A 39 14.69 6.23 0.73
C LEU A 39 15.80 6.71 1.67
N GLN A 40 16.91 7.12 1.12
CA GLN A 40 18.01 7.62 1.95
C GLN A 40 17.61 8.85 2.73
N LYS A 41 16.92 9.78 2.09
CA LYS A 41 16.43 10.98 2.78
C LYS A 41 15.47 10.63 3.91
N ILE A 42 14.62 9.64 3.69
CA ILE A 42 13.70 9.20 4.72
C ILE A 42 14.44 8.63 5.90
N LYS A 43 15.43 7.80 5.67
CA LYS A 43 16.21 7.20 6.74
C LYS A 43 16.94 8.24 7.58
N GLU A 44 17.38 9.31 6.95
CA GLU A 44 18.11 10.36 7.62
C GLU A 44 17.21 11.40 8.31
N ALA A 45 15.95 11.47 7.91
CA ALA A 45 15.04 12.47 8.45
C ALA A 45 14.58 12.11 9.86
N PRO A 46 14.45 13.07 10.76
CA PRO A 46 13.88 12.82 12.08
C PRO A 46 12.40 12.43 11.96
N ASP A 47 11.94 11.61 12.89
CA ASP A 47 10.55 11.18 12.90
C ASP A 47 9.58 12.36 12.92
N VAL A 48 9.94 13.43 13.57
CA VAL A 48 9.07 14.59 13.69
C VAL A 48 8.72 15.18 12.32
N VAL A 49 9.56 14.98 11.32
CA VAL A 49 9.29 15.49 9.97
C VAL A 49 8.02 14.85 9.41
N PHE A 50 7.80 13.59 9.73
CA PHE A 50 6.65 12.85 9.20
C PHE A 50 5.38 13.07 10.01
N ARG A 51 5.52 13.64 11.21
CA ARG A 51 4.36 14.04 11.99
C ARG A 51 3.91 15.45 11.66
N ASN A 52 4.82 16.25 11.14
CA ASN A 52 4.53 17.62 10.80
C ASN A 52 4.33 17.75 9.30
N LEU A 53 3.07 17.73 8.89
CA LEU A 53 2.72 17.78 7.49
C LEU A 53 2.94 19.14 6.84
N GLY A 54 3.51 20.08 7.61
CA GLY A 54 3.90 21.36 7.05
C GLY A 54 5.09 21.28 6.12
N LYS A 55 5.87 20.23 6.23
CA LYS A 55 7.04 20.06 5.38
C LYS A 55 6.65 19.50 4.03
N LEU A 56 7.14 20.11 2.98
CA LEU A 56 6.81 19.72 1.63
C LEU A 56 7.23 18.28 1.33
N PHE A 57 8.41 17.92 1.82
CA PHE A 57 8.92 16.56 1.62
C PHE A 57 7.98 15.53 2.26
N ALA A 58 7.55 15.79 3.50
CA ALA A 58 6.66 14.86 4.19
C ALA A 58 5.33 14.72 3.45
N ARG A 59 4.80 15.82 2.95
CA ARG A 59 3.55 15.78 2.17
C ARG A 59 3.68 14.93 0.94
N LYS A 60 4.80 15.06 0.24
CA LYS A 60 5.05 14.28 -0.96
C LYS A 60 5.08 12.79 -0.64
N ILE A 61 5.78 12.42 0.42
CA ILE A 61 5.91 11.03 0.82
C ILE A 61 4.56 10.46 1.21
N ILE A 62 3.79 11.20 1.98
CA ILE A 62 2.47 10.73 2.41
C ILE A 62 1.54 10.58 1.21
N LYS A 63 1.63 11.48 0.26
CA LYS A 63 0.84 11.35 -0.96
C LYS A 63 1.18 10.06 -1.70
N MET A 64 2.46 9.75 -1.83
CA MET A 64 2.90 8.52 -2.48
C MET A 64 2.39 7.29 -1.73
N MET A 65 2.46 7.30 -0.41
CA MET A 65 1.94 6.21 0.40
C MET A 65 0.45 5.99 0.19
N ARG A 66 -0.31 7.08 0.12
CA ARG A 66 -1.74 7.00 -0.12
C ARG A 66 -2.06 6.46 -1.50
N GLU A 67 -1.28 6.81 -2.49
CA GLU A 67 -1.47 6.32 -3.85
C GLU A 67 -1.30 4.81 -3.90
N ILE A 68 -0.28 4.29 -3.21
CA ILE A 68 -0.06 2.85 -3.12
C ILE A 68 -1.27 2.17 -2.46
N SER A 69 -1.68 2.69 -1.31
CA SER A 69 -2.77 2.10 -0.54
C SER A 69 -4.09 2.12 -1.30
N ARG A 70 -4.37 3.22 -1.98
CA ARG A 70 -5.61 3.34 -2.76
C ARG A 70 -5.65 2.35 -3.91
N GLU A 71 -4.53 2.18 -4.60
CA GLU A 71 -4.52 1.25 -5.72
C GLU A 71 -4.74 -0.18 -5.24
N ALA A 72 -4.05 -0.57 -4.16
CA ALA A 72 -4.23 -1.91 -3.60
C ALA A 72 -5.68 -2.11 -3.16
N TYR A 73 -6.26 -1.14 -2.48
CA TYR A 73 -7.63 -1.22 -2.01
C TYR A 73 -8.60 -1.36 -3.18
N ARG A 74 -8.46 -0.54 -4.20
CA ARG A 74 -9.35 -0.59 -5.36
C ARG A 74 -9.26 -1.93 -6.08
N ALA A 75 -8.04 -2.44 -6.24
CA ALA A 75 -7.86 -3.71 -6.90
C ALA A 75 -8.54 -4.84 -6.12
N LYS A 76 -8.42 -4.81 -4.79
CA LYS A 76 -9.08 -5.80 -3.95
C LYS A 76 -10.60 -5.73 -4.06
N GLN A 77 -11.15 -4.54 -4.20
CA GLN A 77 -12.60 -4.35 -4.19
C GLN A 77 -13.23 -4.52 -5.56
N PHE A 78 -12.53 -4.15 -6.62
CA PHE A 78 -13.14 -4.00 -7.93
C PHE A 78 -12.61 -4.91 -9.02
N THR A 79 -11.58 -5.70 -8.76
CA THR A 79 -11.10 -6.65 -9.75
C THR A 79 -12.13 -7.76 -9.94
N ARG A 80 -12.54 -7.97 -11.17
CA ARG A 80 -13.45 -9.06 -11.47
C ARG A 80 -12.65 -10.34 -11.61
N THR A 81 -13.11 -11.37 -10.92
CA THR A 81 -12.47 -12.67 -10.98
C THR A 81 -13.47 -13.71 -11.40
N GLU A 82 -12.97 -14.77 -12.05
CA GLU A 82 -13.76 -15.91 -12.45
C GLU A 82 -13.02 -17.17 -12.03
N ILE A 83 -13.79 -18.23 -11.78
CA ILE A 83 -13.22 -19.52 -11.42
C ILE A 83 -13.50 -20.48 -12.54
N ASN A 84 -12.46 -21.16 -13.03
CA ASN A 84 -12.67 -22.20 -14.05
C ASN A 84 -12.92 -23.55 -13.40
N ASP A 85 -13.17 -24.57 -14.21
CA ASP A 85 -13.50 -25.90 -13.72
C ASP A 85 -12.30 -26.64 -13.11
N ARG A 86 -11.11 -26.06 -13.19
CA ARG A 86 -9.90 -26.63 -12.58
C ARG A 86 -9.54 -25.98 -11.26
N GLY A 87 -10.39 -25.10 -10.76
CA GLY A 87 -10.14 -24.44 -9.49
C GLY A 87 -9.18 -23.28 -9.58
N VAL A 88 -9.01 -22.68 -10.75
CA VAL A 88 -8.19 -21.50 -10.92
C VAL A 88 -9.08 -20.26 -10.87
N LEU A 89 -8.79 -19.38 -9.93
CA LEU A 89 -9.42 -18.07 -9.85
C LEU A 89 -8.53 -17.11 -10.63
N TYR A 90 -9.07 -16.52 -11.67
CA TYR A 90 -8.27 -15.65 -12.52
C TYR A 90 -8.95 -14.32 -12.74
N GLY A 91 -8.13 -13.30 -13.00
CA GLY A 91 -8.63 -11.98 -13.29
C GLY A 91 -7.54 -11.11 -13.88
N VAL A 92 -7.97 -9.94 -14.35
CA VAL A 92 -7.08 -8.96 -14.95
C VAL A 92 -7.07 -7.73 -14.08
N VAL A 93 -5.89 -7.23 -13.77
CA VAL A 93 -5.71 -6.00 -12.98
C VAL A 93 -4.95 -4.99 -13.82
N LEU A 94 -5.08 -3.73 -13.44
CA LEU A 94 -4.34 -2.65 -14.07
C LEU A 94 -3.67 -1.88 -12.95
N LEU A 95 -2.46 -2.29 -12.59
CA LEU A 95 -1.76 -1.78 -11.42
C LEU A 95 -0.53 -0.99 -11.85
N LYS A 96 -0.52 0.27 -11.50
CA LYS A 96 0.60 1.15 -11.76
C LYS A 96 1.73 0.92 -10.75
N HIS A 97 1.36 0.66 -9.50
CA HIS A 97 2.32 0.45 -8.43
C HIS A 97 2.53 -1.05 -8.18
N ARG A 98 3.58 -1.37 -7.43
CA ARG A 98 3.94 -2.77 -7.18
C ARG A 98 3.14 -3.34 -6.02
N VAL A 99 1.87 -3.57 -6.26
CA VAL A 99 0.96 -4.06 -5.22
C VAL A 99 0.28 -5.38 -5.60
N ILE A 100 0.73 -6.02 -6.68
CA ILE A 100 0.05 -7.24 -7.13
C ILE A 100 0.14 -8.36 -6.09
N ASP A 101 1.23 -8.42 -5.34
CA ASP A 101 1.36 -9.41 -4.26
C ASP A 101 0.31 -9.20 -3.17
N LEU A 102 0.00 -7.95 -2.87
CA LEU A 102 -1.03 -7.65 -1.87
C LEU A 102 -2.40 -8.08 -2.36
N VAL A 103 -2.66 -7.89 -3.64
CA VAL A 103 -3.94 -8.29 -4.24
C VAL A 103 -4.03 -9.82 -4.32
N LEU A 104 -2.94 -10.48 -4.70
CA LEU A 104 -2.89 -11.94 -4.72
C LEU A 104 -3.16 -12.52 -3.34
N ASN A 105 -2.53 -11.96 -2.32
CA ASN A 105 -2.72 -12.45 -0.95
C ASN A 105 -4.16 -12.25 -0.49
N TYR A 106 -4.78 -11.16 -0.89
CA TYR A 106 -6.17 -10.90 -0.55
C TYR A 106 -7.09 -11.97 -1.13
N PHE A 107 -6.94 -12.28 -2.41
CA PHE A 107 -7.78 -13.28 -3.05
C PHE A 107 -7.47 -14.68 -2.54
N HIS A 108 -6.21 -14.98 -2.26
CA HIS A 108 -5.85 -16.27 -1.71
C HIS A 108 -6.47 -16.47 -0.33
N ALA A 109 -6.52 -15.42 0.49
CA ALA A 109 -7.14 -15.52 1.80
C ALA A 109 -8.64 -15.77 1.70
N ARG A 110 -9.30 -15.22 0.68
CA ARG A 110 -10.74 -15.44 0.48
C ARG A 110 -11.04 -16.78 -0.18
N TRP A 111 -10.12 -17.25 -1.00
CA TRP A 111 -10.32 -18.48 -1.79
C TRP A 111 -9.12 -19.39 -1.63
N PRO A 112 -8.90 -19.90 -0.39
CA PRO A 112 -7.65 -20.60 -0.09
C PRO A 112 -7.47 -21.91 -0.85
N GLU A 113 -8.55 -22.47 -1.38
CA GLU A 113 -8.44 -23.73 -2.12
C GLU A 113 -8.25 -23.53 -3.62
N CYS A 114 -8.25 -22.28 -4.06
CA CYS A 114 -8.07 -21.96 -5.46
C CYS A 114 -6.64 -21.58 -5.76
N ILE A 115 -6.22 -21.84 -6.98
CA ILE A 115 -5.00 -21.26 -7.50
C ILE A 115 -5.38 -19.86 -7.99
N ILE A 116 -4.66 -18.85 -7.51
CA ILE A 116 -4.96 -17.47 -7.87
C ILE A 116 -4.03 -17.04 -9.00
N CYS A 117 -4.61 -16.54 -10.07
CA CYS A 117 -3.86 -16.11 -11.23
C CYS A 117 -4.32 -14.71 -11.64
N LEU A 118 -3.47 -13.72 -11.48
CA LEU A 118 -3.79 -12.36 -11.87
C LEU A 118 -2.83 -11.89 -12.96
N TYR A 119 -3.38 -11.26 -13.97
CA TYR A 119 -2.60 -10.69 -15.04
C TYR A 119 -2.65 -9.16 -14.94
N ASN A 120 -1.49 -8.53 -14.86
CA ASN A 120 -1.42 -7.07 -14.80
C ASN A 120 -1.21 -6.53 -16.22
N GLU A 121 -2.20 -5.82 -16.71
CA GLU A 121 -2.15 -5.25 -18.06
C GLU A 121 -1.34 -3.94 -18.14
N HIS A 122 -1.00 -3.38 -17.01
CA HIS A 122 -0.22 -2.14 -17.02
C HIS A 122 1.22 -2.43 -17.46
N THR A 123 1.72 -1.69 -18.43
CA THR A 123 3.07 -1.84 -18.94
C THR A 123 3.93 -0.64 -18.58
#